data_13823183790e20dd74dad130f07cb8fa
#
_entry.id   13823183790e20dd74dad130f07cb8fa
#
_cell.length_a   1.000
_cell.length_b   1.000
_cell.length_c   1.000
_cell.angle_alpha   90.00
_cell.angle_beta   90.00
_cell.angle_gamma   90.00
#
_symmetry.space_group_name_H-M   'P 1'
#
loop_
_entity.id
_entity.type
_entity.pdbx_description
1 polymer ?
#
loop_
_entity_poly.entity_id
_entity_poly.type
_entity_poly.pdbx_seq_one_letter_code
_entity_poly.pdbx_strand_id
1 'polypeptide(L)'
;MRLSFIAVNIRKFVVKADRLDDLVALGTLTPGAARFLDACVVAGLNIIVSGGTQAGKTTMLNTLGSAVPGRERIVSAEEVYELRFSHPDWVQLQTRQSGLEGTGEIKLRHLVKESLRMRPSRIVG
;
A
#
# COMPACT_ATOMS: atom_id res chain seq x y z
N MET A 1 1.54 24.54 38.91
CA MET A 1 1.33 23.08 38.60
C MET A 1 1.04 22.96 37.12
N ARG A 2 1.98 22.42 36.30
CA ARG A 2 1.73 22.17 34.87
C ARG A 2 1.03 20.82 34.79
N LEU A 3 -0.22 20.80 34.32
CA LEU A 3 -0.91 19.59 33.97
C LEU A 3 -0.33 19.09 32.65
N SER A 4 0.40 17.97 32.69
CA SER A 4 0.87 17.28 31.50
C SER A 4 -0.25 16.35 31.03
N PHE A 5 -0.80 16.62 29.86
CA PHE A 5 -1.77 15.72 29.24
C PHE A 5 -1.02 14.72 28.35
N ILE A 6 -1.33 13.43 28.52
CA ILE A 6 -0.86 12.37 27.63
C ILE A 6 -2.02 12.06 26.68
N ALA A 7 -1.81 12.31 25.39
CA ALA A 7 -2.75 11.88 24.36
C ALA A 7 -2.30 10.50 23.81
N VAL A 8 -3.18 9.52 23.87
CA VAL A 8 -2.96 8.19 23.30
C VAL A 8 -3.87 8.04 22.10
N ASN A 9 -3.29 7.78 20.94
CA ASN A 9 -4.00 7.51 19.71
C ASN A 9 -3.79 6.03 19.32
N ILE A 10 -4.87 5.24 19.33
CA ILE A 10 -4.84 3.82 18.96
C ILE A 10 -5.57 3.66 17.63
N ARG A 11 -4.82 3.32 16.58
CA ARG A 11 -5.37 3.02 15.26
C ARG A 11 -5.51 1.52 15.09
N LYS A 12 -6.75 1.03 14.99
CA LYS A 12 -7.02 -0.37 14.66
C LYS A 12 -7.10 -0.52 13.14
N PHE A 13 -6.31 -1.43 12.59
CA PHE A 13 -6.43 -1.81 11.19
C PHE A 13 -7.54 -2.85 11.05
N VAL A 14 -8.68 -2.43 10.56
CA VAL A 14 -9.77 -3.35 10.19
C VAL A 14 -9.79 -3.40 8.67
N VAL A 15 -9.20 -4.45 8.09
CA VAL A 15 -9.35 -4.72 6.66
C VAL A 15 -10.77 -5.19 6.43
N LYS A 16 -11.57 -4.36 5.77
CA LYS A 16 -12.96 -4.70 5.40
C LYS A 16 -13.09 -5.14 3.94
N ALA A 17 -12.04 -5.00 3.14
CA ALA A 17 -12.03 -5.31 1.72
C ALA A 17 -10.62 -5.75 1.30
N ASP A 18 -10.51 -6.94 0.72
CA ASP A 18 -9.27 -7.50 0.16
C ASP A 18 -9.32 -7.54 -1.37
N ARG A 19 -10.49 -7.49 -1.97
CA ARG A 19 -10.73 -7.56 -3.40
C ARG A 19 -11.61 -6.41 -3.87
N LEU A 20 -11.55 -6.09 -5.18
CA LEU A 20 -12.41 -5.07 -5.78
C LEU A 20 -13.91 -5.38 -5.61
N ASP A 21 -14.29 -6.67 -5.64
CA ASP A 21 -15.66 -7.10 -5.41
C ASP A 21 -16.18 -6.78 -3.99
N ASP A 22 -15.28 -6.78 -3.00
CA ASP A 22 -15.65 -6.38 -1.63
C ASP A 22 -16.02 -4.90 -1.58
N LEU A 23 -15.32 -4.05 -2.34
CA LEU A 23 -15.66 -2.64 -2.47
C LEU A 23 -16.99 -2.41 -3.19
N VAL A 24 -17.36 -3.29 -4.11
CA VAL A 24 -18.69 -3.29 -4.73
C VAL A 24 -19.76 -3.66 -3.71
N ALA A 25 -19.53 -4.73 -2.94
CA ALA A 25 -20.46 -5.17 -1.89
C ALA A 25 -20.66 -4.09 -0.80
N LEU A 26 -19.62 -3.32 -0.49
CA LEU A 26 -19.68 -2.18 0.44
C LEU A 26 -20.29 -0.91 -0.18
N GLY A 27 -20.66 -0.92 -1.46
CA GLY A 27 -21.20 0.25 -2.15
C GLY A 27 -20.18 1.35 -2.47
N THR A 28 -18.89 1.08 -2.30
CA THR A 28 -17.81 2.04 -2.60
C THR A 28 -17.53 2.14 -4.10
N LEU A 29 -17.67 1.03 -4.83
CA LEU A 29 -17.51 0.96 -6.28
C LEU A 29 -18.76 0.42 -6.94
N THR A 30 -19.02 0.87 -8.17
CA THR A 30 -19.97 0.17 -9.05
C THR A 30 -19.32 -1.09 -9.64
N PRO A 31 -20.10 -2.11 -10.04
CA PRO A 31 -19.55 -3.29 -10.71
C PRO A 31 -18.78 -2.95 -12.00
N GLY A 32 -19.20 -1.91 -12.72
CA GLY A 32 -18.50 -1.41 -13.92
C GLY A 32 -17.15 -0.81 -13.60
N ALA A 33 -17.07 0.00 -12.54
CA ALA A 33 -15.82 0.60 -12.07
C ALA A 33 -14.83 -0.47 -11.58
N ALA A 34 -15.30 -1.48 -10.84
CA ALA A 34 -14.46 -2.57 -10.38
C ALA A 34 -13.84 -3.35 -11.55
N ARG A 35 -14.64 -3.72 -12.57
CA ARG A 35 -14.14 -4.37 -13.80
C ARG A 35 -13.15 -3.50 -14.57
N PHE A 36 -13.39 -2.21 -14.65
CA PHE A 36 -12.49 -1.27 -15.31
C PHE A 36 -11.13 -1.21 -14.58
N LEU A 37 -11.14 -1.08 -13.26
CA LEU A 37 -9.93 -1.04 -12.44
C LEU A 37 -9.14 -2.37 -12.53
N ASP A 38 -9.84 -3.51 -12.48
CA ASP A 38 -9.24 -4.82 -12.68
C ASP A 38 -8.51 -4.91 -14.03
N ALA A 39 -9.19 -4.50 -15.11
CA ALA A 39 -8.59 -4.45 -16.45
C ALA A 39 -7.37 -3.52 -16.52
N CYS A 40 -7.42 -2.35 -15.86
CA CYS A 40 -6.28 -1.43 -15.78
C CYS A 40 -5.08 -2.07 -15.08
N VAL A 41 -5.31 -2.78 -13.96
CA VAL A 41 -4.24 -3.48 -13.23
C VAL A 41 -3.66 -4.60 -14.10
N VAL A 42 -4.50 -5.45 -14.69
CA VAL A 42 -4.04 -6.55 -15.55
C VAL A 42 -3.27 -6.02 -16.76
N ALA A 43 -3.71 -4.91 -17.35
CA ALA A 43 -3.02 -4.27 -18.48
C ALA A 43 -1.70 -3.58 -18.10
N GLY A 44 -1.36 -3.48 -16.82
CA GLY A 44 -0.10 -2.88 -16.37
C GLY A 44 -0.08 -1.35 -16.35
N LEU A 45 -1.23 -0.72 -16.27
CA LEU A 45 -1.30 0.73 -16.24
C LEU A 45 -0.78 1.29 -14.91
N ASN A 46 -0.16 2.47 -14.96
CA ASN A 46 0.20 3.23 -13.78
C ASN A 46 -1.06 3.83 -13.15
N ILE A 47 -1.26 3.58 -11.86
CA ILE A 47 -2.44 4.02 -11.13
C ILE A 47 -1.99 4.89 -9.95
N ILE A 48 -2.58 6.07 -9.81
CA ILE A 48 -2.39 6.95 -8.66
C ILE A 48 -3.67 6.95 -7.84
N VAL A 49 -3.55 6.58 -6.56
CA VAL A 49 -4.65 6.66 -5.58
C VAL A 49 -4.45 7.90 -4.73
N SER A 50 -5.34 8.89 -4.90
CA SER A 50 -5.28 10.17 -4.20
C SER A 50 -6.49 10.36 -3.29
N GLY A 51 -6.30 11.08 -2.20
CA GLY A 51 -7.36 11.38 -1.24
C GLY A 51 -6.81 11.90 0.09
N GLY A 52 -7.67 12.48 0.90
CA GLY A 52 -7.31 12.95 2.24
C GLY A 52 -6.92 11.84 3.21
N THR A 53 -6.56 12.23 4.42
CA THR A 53 -6.33 11.27 5.51
C THR A 53 -7.59 10.46 5.79
N GLN A 54 -7.46 9.15 6.00
CA GLN A 54 -8.56 8.20 6.25
C GLN A 54 -9.56 8.05 5.08
N ALA A 55 -9.25 8.54 3.89
CA ALA A 55 -10.10 8.38 2.70
C ALA A 55 -10.14 6.95 2.11
N GLY A 56 -9.37 6.01 2.67
CA GLY A 56 -9.35 4.62 2.21
C GLY A 56 -8.29 4.31 1.15
N LYS A 57 -7.27 5.18 0.97
CA LYS A 57 -6.20 4.96 -0.03
C LYS A 57 -5.53 3.60 0.11
N THR A 58 -5.11 3.24 1.31
CA THR A 58 -4.45 1.95 1.59
C THR A 58 -5.38 0.76 1.31
N THR A 59 -6.67 0.89 1.64
CA THR A 59 -7.68 -0.13 1.31
C THR A 59 -7.81 -0.30 -0.20
N MET A 60 -7.89 0.81 -0.95
CA MET A 60 -7.93 0.77 -2.41
C MET A 60 -6.66 0.13 -2.99
N LEU A 61 -5.46 0.48 -2.51
CA LEU A 61 -4.21 -0.14 -2.95
C LEU A 61 -4.19 -1.64 -2.66
N ASN A 62 -4.67 -2.08 -1.50
CA ASN A 62 -4.77 -3.51 -1.17
C ASN A 62 -5.70 -4.26 -2.13
N THR A 63 -6.86 -3.69 -2.45
CA THR A 63 -7.80 -4.30 -3.40
C THR A 63 -7.27 -4.33 -4.83
N LEU A 64 -6.56 -3.28 -5.28
CA LEU A 64 -5.88 -3.25 -6.57
C LEU A 64 -4.73 -4.27 -6.61
N GLY A 65 -3.97 -4.40 -5.53
CA GLY A 65 -2.90 -5.39 -5.41
C GLY A 65 -3.38 -6.83 -5.56
N SER A 66 -4.61 -7.13 -5.14
CA SER A 66 -5.21 -8.46 -5.31
C SER A 66 -5.52 -8.82 -6.77
N ALA A 67 -5.64 -7.81 -7.65
CA ALA A 67 -5.89 -7.99 -9.08
C ALA A 67 -4.59 -8.19 -9.89
N VAL A 68 -3.41 -8.03 -9.28
CA VAL A 68 -2.14 -8.25 -9.96
C VAL A 68 -1.97 -9.72 -10.28
N PRO A 69 -1.65 -10.09 -11.54
CA PRO A 69 -1.46 -11.48 -11.94
C PRO A 69 -0.36 -12.17 -11.11
N GLY A 70 -0.64 -13.38 -10.59
CA GLY A 70 0.25 -14.12 -9.68
C GLY A 70 1.63 -14.47 -10.22
N ARG A 71 1.85 -14.35 -11.54
CA ARG A 71 3.15 -14.51 -12.20
C ARG A 71 4.04 -13.28 -12.14
N GLU A 72 3.51 -12.14 -11.69
CA GLU A 72 4.22 -10.87 -11.62
C GLU A 72 4.82 -10.67 -10.23
N ARG A 73 5.99 -10.03 -10.16
CA ARG A 73 6.61 -9.66 -8.89
C ARG A 73 6.15 -8.29 -8.46
N ILE A 74 5.65 -8.18 -7.23
CA ILE A 74 5.35 -6.91 -6.58
C ILE A 74 6.50 -6.55 -5.65
N VAL A 75 6.97 -5.31 -5.70
CA VAL A 75 7.85 -4.73 -4.68
C VAL A 75 7.14 -3.52 -4.11
N SER A 76 6.89 -3.51 -2.80
CA SER A 76 6.35 -2.33 -2.13
C SER A 76 7.42 -1.58 -1.36
N ALA A 77 7.31 -0.25 -1.35
CA ALA A 77 8.19 0.65 -0.61
C ALA A 77 7.33 1.56 0.27
N GLU A 78 7.44 1.40 1.59
CA GLU A 78 6.54 2.02 2.56
C GLU A 78 7.33 2.72 3.67
N GLU A 79 6.78 3.79 4.23
CA GLU A 79 7.31 4.38 5.46
C GLU A 79 6.95 3.53 6.68
N VAL A 80 5.73 3.01 6.69
CA VAL A 80 5.22 2.07 7.68
C VAL A 80 4.46 0.98 6.94
N TYR A 81 4.64 -0.28 7.30
CA TYR A 81 3.93 -1.39 6.69
C TYR A 81 2.42 -1.27 6.89
N GLU A 82 1.70 -0.89 5.85
CA GLU A 82 0.24 -0.81 5.80
C GLU A 82 -0.36 -1.73 4.73
N LEU A 83 0.41 -2.04 3.69
CA LEU A 83 -0.05 -2.90 2.60
C LEU A 83 -0.08 -4.37 3.05
N ARG A 84 -1.06 -5.10 2.53
CA ARG A 84 -1.28 -6.52 2.83
C ARG A 84 -1.80 -7.22 1.58
N PHE A 85 -0.89 -7.68 0.73
CA PHE A 85 -1.25 -8.43 -0.48
C PHE A 85 -1.21 -9.92 -0.21
N SER A 86 -2.24 -10.64 -0.64
CA SER A 86 -2.20 -12.09 -0.77
C SER A 86 -1.60 -12.45 -2.14
N HIS A 87 -0.28 -12.26 -2.29
CA HIS A 87 0.42 -12.44 -3.57
C HIS A 87 1.64 -13.33 -3.40
N PRO A 88 1.87 -14.33 -4.29
CA PRO A 88 2.94 -15.33 -4.10
C PRO A 88 4.35 -14.76 -4.21
N ASP A 89 4.57 -13.70 -4.98
CA ASP A 89 5.88 -13.06 -5.16
C ASP A 89 5.79 -11.56 -4.82
N TRP A 90 5.78 -11.28 -3.53
CA TRP A 90 5.73 -9.92 -3.00
C TRP A 90 6.87 -9.65 -2.04
N VAL A 91 7.64 -8.60 -2.33
CA VAL A 91 8.74 -8.10 -1.50
C VAL A 91 8.34 -6.77 -0.88
N GLN A 92 8.37 -6.71 0.45
CA GLN A 92 8.07 -5.48 1.21
C GLN A 92 9.36 -4.80 1.65
N LEU A 93 9.49 -3.52 1.35
CA LEU A 93 10.59 -2.67 1.80
C LEU A 93 10.03 -1.55 2.68
N GLN A 94 10.67 -1.31 3.82
CA GLN A 94 10.29 -0.23 4.73
C GLN A 94 11.48 0.72 4.95
N THR A 95 11.17 2.01 5.08
CA THR A 95 12.15 3.01 5.51
C THR A 95 12.64 2.72 6.92
N ARG A 96 13.81 3.23 7.24
CA ARG A 96 14.35 3.21 8.59
C ARG A 96 14.74 4.63 8.99
N GLN A 97 14.24 5.06 10.12
CA GLN A 97 14.68 6.34 10.70
C GLN A 97 16.09 6.22 11.26
N SER A 98 16.80 7.34 11.34
CA SER A 98 18.10 7.38 11.96
C SER A 98 18.03 6.94 13.43
N GLY A 99 19.03 6.18 13.88
CA GLY A 99 19.17 5.84 15.30
C GLY A 99 19.52 7.07 16.16
N LEU A 100 19.64 6.86 17.46
CA LEU A 100 20.01 7.92 18.42
C LEU A 100 21.33 8.63 18.08
N GLU A 101 22.23 7.94 17.37
CA GLU A 101 23.52 8.45 16.91
C GLU A 101 23.44 9.20 15.56
N GLY A 102 22.24 9.41 15.01
CA GLY A 102 22.03 10.09 13.73
C GLY A 102 22.46 9.30 12.49
N THR A 103 22.71 8.00 12.62
CA THR A 103 23.18 7.13 11.53
C THR A 103 22.15 6.07 11.15
N GLY A 104 22.32 5.46 9.98
CA GLY A 104 21.52 4.33 9.54
C GLY A 104 20.15 4.66 8.97
N GLU A 105 19.89 5.92 8.61
CA GLU A 105 18.65 6.33 7.93
C GLU A 105 18.54 5.68 6.54
N ILE A 106 17.36 5.13 6.23
CA ILE A 106 17.01 4.63 4.90
C ILE A 106 15.74 5.35 4.45
N LYS A 107 15.89 6.27 3.49
CA LYS A 107 14.77 7.05 2.93
C LYS A 107 14.02 6.27 1.87
N LEU A 108 12.76 6.62 1.65
CA LEU A 108 11.88 6.00 0.65
C LEU A 108 12.54 5.95 -0.75
N ARG A 109 13.19 7.04 -1.17
CA ARG A 109 13.92 7.10 -2.45
C ARG A 109 15.00 6.02 -2.61
N HIS A 110 15.64 5.60 -1.50
CA HIS A 110 16.64 4.53 -1.54
C HIS A 110 15.97 3.18 -1.79
N LEU A 111 14.81 2.95 -1.16
CA LEU A 111 14.03 1.73 -1.37
C LEU A 111 13.55 1.64 -2.82
N VAL A 112 13.04 2.73 -3.38
CA VAL A 112 12.62 2.77 -4.79
C VAL A 112 13.79 2.47 -5.72
N LYS A 113 14.97 3.07 -5.47
CA LYS A 113 16.19 2.80 -6.26
C LYS A 113 16.60 1.33 -6.21
N GLU A 114 16.57 0.73 -5.03
CA GLU A 114 16.96 -0.68 -4.87
C GLU A 114 15.87 -1.63 -5.42
N SER A 115 14.60 -1.26 -5.35
CA SER A 115 13.51 -2.06 -5.92
C SER A 115 13.69 -2.31 -7.41
N LEU A 116 14.23 -1.34 -8.16
CA LEU A 116 14.50 -1.47 -9.60
C LEU A 116 15.46 -2.62 -9.94
N ARG A 117 16.34 -3.01 -8.98
CA ARG A 117 17.29 -4.12 -9.15
C ARG A 117 16.68 -5.47 -8.81
N MET A 118 15.48 -5.49 -8.23
CA MET A 118 14.79 -6.72 -7.80
C MET A 118 13.93 -7.33 -8.91
N ARG A 119 14.04 -6.85 -10.15
CA ARG A 119 13.23 -7.26 -11.30
C ARG A 119 11.71 -7.15 -10.99
N PRO A 120 11.21 -6.00 -10.54
CA PRO A 120 9.81 -5.83 -10.24
C PRO A 120 8.98 -5.82 -11.53
N SER A 121 7.81 -6.47 -11.52
CA SER A 121 6.75 -6.23 -12.50
C SER A 121 5.92 -5.01 -12.07
N ARG A 122 5.78 -4.83 -10.75
CA ARG A 122 5.04 -3.72 -10.13
C ARG A 122 5.83 -3.14 -8.97
N ILE A 123 5.83 -1.81 -8.87
CA ILE A 123 6.30 -1.08 -7.69
C ILE A 123 5.09 -0.36 -7.10
N VAL A 124 4.89 -0.51 -5.79
CA VAL A 124 3.76 0.07 -5.05
C VAL A 124 4.28 0.81 -3.83
N GLY A 125 3.73 2.03 -3.55
CA GLY A 125 4.12 2.79 -2.36
C GLY A 125 3.61 4.20 -2.35
#